data_9bea28c1d7d46c0578ac44c3c6767f08
#
_entry.id   9bea28c1d7d46c0578ac44c3c6767f08
#
_cell.length_a   1.000
_cell.length_b   1.000
_cell.length_c   1.000
_cell.angle_alpha   90.00
_cell.angle_beta   90.00
_cell.angle_gamma   90.00
#
_symmetry.space_group_name_H-M   'P 1'
#
loop_
_entity.id
_entity.type
_entity.pdbx_description
1 polymer ?
#
loop_
_entity_poly.entity_id
_entity_poly.type
_entity_poly.pdbx_seq_one_letter_code
_entity_poly.pdbx_strand_id
1 'polypeptide(L)'
;IRLCKNYEFVNKAVIPVLKAALASLMLMAPLPVLADTYLLMAEEDGCFWCAKWNKDIAHIYPKTAEGKAAPLRRYDLQSETPDVEFARRVHYTPTFILVEDGKERDRIEGYPGEDFFWSLLSMMLTRAEISLEEAS
;
A
#
# COMPACT_ATOMS: atom_id res chain seq x y z
N ILE A 1 -4.15 -57.51 38.55
CA ILE A 1 -5.26 -57.58 37.53
C ILE A 1 -6.17 -56.33 37.64
N ARG A 2 -6.19 -55.57 38.69
CA ARG A 2 -7.04 -54.37 38.81
C ARG A 2 -6.46 -53.10 38.22
N LEU A 3 -5.22 -53.05 37.83
CA LEU A 3 -4.52 -51.84 37.28
C LEU A 3 -4.71 -51.62 35.80
N CYS A 4 -5.05 -52.65 35.01
CA CYS A 4 -5.25 -52.53 33.56
C CYS A 4 -6.61 -51.91 33.14
N LYS A 5 -7.59 -51.87 34.05
CA LYS A 5 -8.95 -51.36 33.71
C LYS A 5 -9.07 -49.83 33.74
N ASN A 6 -8.15 -49.16 34.44
CA ASN A 6 -8.18 -47.68 34.53
C ASN A 6 -7.44 -47.00 33.34
N TYR A 7 -6.57 -47.72 32.64
CA TYR A 7 -5.82 -47.14 31.51
C TYR A 7 -6.72 -46.91 30.27
N GLU A 8 -7.65 -47.83 30.01
CA GLU A 8 -8.57 -47.69 28.87
C GLU A 8 -9.56 -46.52 29.02
N PHE A 9 -9.96 -46.21 30.27
CA PHE A 9 -10.93 -45.15 30.51
C PHE A 9 -10.29 -43.76 30.34
N VAL A 10 -9.04 -43.58 30.73
CA VAL A 10 -8.30 -42.32 30.57
C VAL A 10 -7.99 -42.05 29.10
N ASN A 11 -7.67 -43.10 28.33
CA ASN A 11 -7.32 -42.96 26.91
C ASN A 11 -8.53 -42.61 26.03
N LYS A 12 -9.75 -43.06 26.37
CA LYS A 12 -10.96 -42.71 25.62
C LYS A 12 -11.47 -41.30 25.86
N ALA A 13 -11.15 -40.70 27.00
CA ALA A 13 -11.58 -39.32 27.36
C ALA A 13 -10.61 -38.24 26.87
N VAL A 14 -9.30 -38.54 26.81
CA VAL A 14 -8.25 -37.55 26.49
C VAL A 14 -8.09 -37.37 24.97
N ILE A 15 -8.22 -38.46 24.18
CA ILE A 15 -8.01 -38.40 22.73
C ILE A 15 -9.02 -37.52 21.99
N PRO A 16 -10.33 -37.51 22.28
CA PRO A 16 -11.29 -36.66 21.58
C PRO A 16 -11.10 -35.17 21.95
N VAL A 17 -10.68 -34.86 23.19
CA VAL A 17 -10.42 -33.47 23.63
C VAL A 17 -9.18 -32.90 22.95
N LEU A 18 -8.13 -33.71 22.79
CA LEU A 18 -6.90 -33.32 22.10
C LEU A 18 -7.11 -33.09 20.59
N LYS A 19 -7.95 -33.92 19.96
CA LYS A 19 -8.33 -33.75 18.55
C LYS A 19 -9.19 -32.53 18.32
N ALA A 20 -10.09 -32.17 19.25
CA ALA A 20 -10.91 -30.96 19.16
C ALA A 20 -10.06 -29.68 19.35
N ALA A 21 -9.07 -29.70 20.25
CA ALA A 21 -8.15 -28.58 20.46
C ALA A 21 -7.25 -28.29 19.25
N LEU A 22 -6.78 -29.33 18.57
CA LEU A 22 -5.98 -29.20 17.34
C LEU A 22 -6.78 -28.69 16.13
N ALA A 23 -8.07 -29.02 16.05
CA ALA A 23 -8.94 -28.52 14.99
C ALA A 23 -9.30 -27.03 15.15
N SER A 24 -9.31 -26.49 16.38
CA SER A 24 -9.60 -25.08 16.65
C SER A 24 -8.41 -24.15 16.36
N LEU A 25 -7.20 -24.66 16.26
CA LEU A 25 -6.00 -23.85 16.01
C LEU A 25 -5.78 -23.51 14.52
N MET A 26 -6.51 -24.15 13.61
CA MET A 26 -6.32 -23.94 12.16
C MET A 26 -7.17 -22.80 11.55
N LEU A 27 -7.99 -22.09 12.32
CA LEU A 27 -8.93 -21.11 11.78
C LEU A 27 -8.51 -19.64 11.92
N MET A 28 -7.29 -19.36 12.35
CA MET A 28 -6.72 -17.99 12.33
C MET A 28 -5.82 -17.80 11.10
N ALA A 29 -6.42 -17.90 9.91
CA ALA A 29 -5.76 -17.41 8.71
C ALA A 29 -5.63 -15.87 8.86
N PRO A 30 -4.43 -15.27 8.75
CA PRO A 30 -4.29 -13.83 8.74
C PRO A 30 -5.07 -13.30 7.53
N LEU A 31 -6.01 -12.38 7.79
CA LEU A 31 -6.65 -11.64 6.71
C LEU A 31 -5.57 -10.86 5.96
N PRO A 32 -5.56 -10.85 4.62
CA PRO A 32 -4.65 -10.01 3.88
C PRO A 32 -4.93 -8.54 4.24
N VAL A 33 -3.99 -7.90 4.89
CA VAL A 33 -4.00 -6.44 5.09
C VAL A 33 -3.60 -5.86 3.74
N LEU A 34 -4.55 -5.23 3.05
CA LEU A 34 -4.24 -4.46 1.84
C LEU A 34 -3.44 -3.24 2.27
N ALA A 35 -2.28 -3.06 1.69
CA ALA A 35 -1.46 -1.89 1.90
C ALA A 35 -2.21 -0.63 1.42
N ASP A 36 -2.19 0.46 2.20
CA ASP A 36 -2.73 1.76 1.77
C ASP A 36 -1.70 2.45 0.87
N THR A 37 -1.79 2.16 -0.42
CA THR A 37 -0.87 2.67 -1.44
C THR A 37 -1.51 3.83 -2.20
N TYR A 38 -0.80 4.95 -2.31
CA TYR A 38 -1.26 6.11 -3.07
C TYR A 38 -0.09 6.97 -3.58
N LEU A 39 -0.36 7.77 -4.60
CA LEU A 39 0.55 8.79 -5.10
C LEU A 39 0.17 10.13 -4.47
N LEU A 40 1.06 10.70 -3.66
CA LEU A 40 0.86 12.00 -3.00
C LEU A 40 1.56 13.09 -3.82
N MET A 41 0.78 14.05 -4.32
CA MET A 41 1.29 15.20 -5.04
C MET A 41 1.42 16.40 -4.10
N ALA A 42 2.65 16.86 -3.90
CA ALA A 42 2.90 18.16 -3.28
C ALA A 42 2.73 19.26 -4.33
N GLU A 43 1.86 20.20 -4.07
CA GLU A 43 1.59 21.35 -4.94
C GLU A 43 1.52 22.65 -4.14
N GLU A 44 1.48 23.79 -4.81
CA GLU A 44 1.31 25.10 -4.21
C GLU A 44 0.67 26.08 -5.19
N ASP A 45 0.09 27.16 -4.68
CA ASP A 45 -0.50 28.21 -5.49
C ASP A 45 0.56 28.86 -6.40
N GLY A 46 0.20 29.10 -7.66
CA GLY A 46 1.09 29.72 -8.64
C GLY A 46 2.15 28.77 -9.24
N CYS A 47 2.13 27.51 -8.89
CA CYS A 47 3.04 26.50 -9.45
C CYS A 47 2.72 26.22 -10.93
N PHE A 48 3.55 26.74 -11.84
CA PHE A 48 3.37 26.56 -13.29
C PHE A 48 3.39 25.08 -13.71
N TRP A 49 4.33 24.30 -13.20
CA TRP A 49 4.46 22.88 -13.54
C TRP A 49 3.37 22.02 -12.94
N CYS A 50 2.79 22.42 -11.80
CA CYS A 50 1.61 21.78 -11.24
C CYS A 50 0.40 21.98 -12.16
N ALA A 51 0.18 23.23 -12.64
CA ALA A 51 -0.88 23.54 -13.58
C ALA A 51 -0.71 22.78 -14.91
N LYS A 52 0.54 22.67 -15.40
CA LYS A 52 0.83 21.90 -16.60
C LYS A 52 0.53 20.41 -16.44
N TRP A 53 0.97 19.80 -15.36
CA TRP A 53 0.64 18.42 -15.04
C TRP A 53 -0.89 18.21 -14.93
N ASN A 54 -1.59 19.13 -14.27
CA ASN A 54 -3.05 19.09 -14.16
C ASN A 54 -3.74 19.08 -15.52
N LYS A 55 -3.23 19.87 -16.46
CA LYS A 55 -3.75 19.92 -17.83
C LYS A 55 -3.48 18.63 -18.61
N ASP A 56 -2.25 18.13 -18.53
CA ASP A 56 -1.77 17.02 -19.33
C ASP A 56 -2.24 15.66 -18.80
N ILE A 57 -2.19 15.46 -17.49
CA ILE A 57 -2.26 14.14 -16.82
C ILE A 57 -3.48 13.94 -15.92
N ALA A 58 -3.87 14.95 -15.12
CA ALA A 58 -4.83 14.75 -14.02
C ALA A 58 -6.17 14.13 -14.46
N HIS A 59 -6.66 14.46 -15.66
CA HIS A 59 -7.94 13.96 -16.16
C HIS A 59 -7.91 12.50 -16.64
N ILE A 60 -6.72 11.96 -16.96
CA ILE A 60 -6.55 10.58 -17.41
C ILE A 60 -5.99 9.69 -16.30
N TYR A 61 -5.22 10.24 -15.36
CA TYR A 61 -4.55 9.49 -14.28
C TYR A 61 -5.44 8.46 -13.57
N PRO A 62 -6.63 8.80 -13.05
CA PRO A 62 -7.48 7.85 -12.31
C PRO A 62 -8.05 6.72 -13.18
N LYS A 63 -7.94 6.84 -14.51
CA LYS A 63 -8.43 5.84 -15.47
C LYS A 63 -7.35 4.83 -15.88
N THR A 64 -6.09 5.11 -15.56
CA THR A 64 -4.95 4.25 -15.87
C THR A 64 -4.78 3.14 -14.83
N ALA A 65 -4.02 2.10 -15.19
CA ALA A 65 -3.66 1.04 -14.25
C ALA A 65 -2.83 1.60 -13.08
N GLU A 66 -1.90 2.53 -13.37
CA GLU A 66 -1.09 3.22 -12.37
C GLU A 66 -1.94 4.03 -11.39
N GLY A 67 -2.90 4.81 -11.90
CA GLY A 67 -3.79 5.63 -11.08
C GLY A 67 -4.77 4.81 -10.23
N LYS A 68 -5.11 3.61 -10.65
CA LYS A 68 -5.90 2.66 -9.85
C LYS A 68 -5.04 1.98 -8.78
N ALA A 69 -3.80 1.59 -9.11
CA ALA A 69 -2.87 0.97 -8.19
C ALA A 69 -2.34 1.93 -7.13
N ALA A 70 -2.17 3.22 -7.48
CA ALA A 70 -1.75 4.29 -6.60
C ALA A 70 -2.65 5.53 -6.79
N PRO A 71 -3.85 5.57 -6.20
CA PRO A 71 -4.76 6.70 -6.33
C PRO A 71 -4.11 8.03 -5.92
N LEU A 72 -4.42 9.11 -6.66
CA LEU A 72 -3.84 10.41 -6.40
C LEU A 72 -4.44 11.05 -5.15
N ARG A 73 -3.57 11.48 -4.23
CA ARG A 73 -3.88 12.40 -3.13
C ARG A 73 -3.03 13.67 -3.29
N ARG A 74 -3.47 14.78 -2.74
CA ARG A 74 -2.80 16.09 -2.90
C ARG A 74 -2.64 16.76 -1.56
N TYR A 75 -1.62 17.58 -1.42
CA TYR A 75 -1.49 18.51 -0.31
C TYR A 75 -0.76 19.79 -0.74
N ASP A 76 -1.10 20.90 -0.09
CA ASP A 76 -0.43 22.17 -0.28
C ASP A 76 0.85 22.20 0.57
N LEU A 77 2.00 22.37 -0.11
CA LEU A 77 3.31 22.33 0.53
C LEU A 77 3.51 23.46 1.55
N GLN A 78 2.81 24.58 1.41
CA GLN A 78 2.97 25.77 2.25
C GLN A 78 2.08 25.73 3.50
N SER A 79 0.93 25.07 3.43
CA SER A 79 -0.10 25.15 4.47
C SER A 79 -0.45 23.81 5.13
N GLU A 80 -0.05 22.69 4.55
CA GLU A 80 -0.42 21.35 5.02
C GLU A 80 0.78 20.52 5.43
N THR A 81 0.58 19.69 6.46
CA THR A 81 1.56 18.66 6.88
C THR A 81 0.86 17.31 6.89
N PRO A 82 0.97 16.52 5.81
CA PRO A 82 0.35 15.21 5.76
C PRO A 82 1.01 14.25 6.75
N ASP A 83 0.22 13.31 7.26
CA ASP A 83 0.69 12.23 8.15
C ASP A 83 1.42 11.15 7.33
N VAL A 84 2.63 11.48 6.90
CA VAL A 84 3.50 10.62 6.08
C VAL A 84 4.93 10.71 6.63
N GLU A 85 5.54 9.56 6.80
CA GLU A 85 6.97 9.46 7.11
C GLU A 85 7.77 9.68 5.81
N PHE A 86 8.18 10.93 5.58
CA PHE A 86 9.00 11.29 4.41
C PHE A 86 10.45 10.86 4.60
N ALA A 87 11.07 10.34 3.54
CA ALA A 87 12.49 10.01 3.51
C ALA A 87 13.38 11.25 3.66
N ARG A 88 12.91 12.39 3.14
CA ARG A 88 13.51 13.72 3.27
C ARG A 88 12.46 14.80 3.06
N ARG A 89 12.78 16.01 3.50
CA ARG A 89 11.90 17.16 3.30
C ARG A 89 11.56 17.37 1.81
N VAL A 90 10.33 17.74 1.53
CA VAL A 90 9.88 18.14 0.19
C VAL A 90 10.19 19.62 0.00
N HIS A 91 10.87 19.97 -1.09
CA HIS A 91 11.32 21.33 -1.37
C HIS A 91 10.78 21.93 -2.67
N TYR A 92 10.29 21.05 -3.57
CA TYR A 92 9.89 21.44 -4.92
C TYR A 92 8.45 21.05 -5.19
N THR A 93 7.79 21.84 -6.03
CA THR A 93 6.45 21.55 -6.55
C THR A 93 6.46 21.55 -8.09
N PRO A 94 5.78 20.58 -8.73
CA PRO A 94 5.18 19.41 -8.10
C PRO A 94 6.24 18.39 -7.64
N THR A 95 5.98 17.69 -6.54
CA THR A 95 6.69 16.45 -6.19
C THR A 95 5.66 15.35 -6.03
N PHE A 96 5.88 14.21 -6.68
CA PHE A 96 5.02 13.04 -6.62
C PHE A 96 5.68 11.97 -5.75
N ILE A 97 5.06 11.63 -4.64
CA ILE A 97 5.60 10.76 -3.61
C ILE A 97 4.75 9.50 -3.57
N LEU A 98 5.36 8.35 -3.82
CA LEU A 98 4.70 7.06 -3.64
C LEU A 98 4.70 6.73 -2.16
N VAL A 99 3.52 6.60 -1.59
CA VAL A 99 3.30 6.28 -0.18
C VAL A 99 2.66 4.90 -0.06
N GLU A 100 3.18 4.10 0.84
CA GLU A 100 2.63 2.80 1.21
C GLU A 100 2.62 2.69 2.74
N ASP A 101 1.44 2.46 3.32
CA ASP A 101 1.23 2.37 4.76
C ASP A 101 1.80 3.59 5.54
N GLY A 102 1.58 4.79 5.00
CA GLY A 102 2.02 6.05 5.61
C GLY A 102 3.52 6.36 5.48
N LYS A 103 4.27 5.59 4.70
CA LYS A 103 5.70 5.81 4.48
C LYS A 103 6.03 6.06 3.02
N GLU A 104 6.92 7.02 2.79
CA GLU A 104 7.48 7.24 1.46
C GLU A 104 8.29 6.04 0.99
N ARG A 105 7.98 5.55 -0.21
CA ARG A 105 8.72 4.48 -0.89
C ARG A 105 9.69 5.02 -1.93
N ASP A 106 9.24 6.05 -2.67
CA ASP A 106 10.00 6.68 -3.74
C ASP A 106 9.37 8.02 -4.10
N ARG A 107 10.04 8.86 -4.92
CA ARG A 107 9.50 10.13 -5.39
C ARG A 107 10.00 10.54 -6.76
N ILE A 108 9.19 11.37 -7.42
CA ILE A 108 9.55 12.10 -8.64
C ILE A 108 9.47 13.59 -8.28
N GLU A 109 10.59 14.31 -8.38
CA GLU A 109 10.64 15.75 -8.14
C GLU A 109 10.53 16.51 -9.46
N GLY A 110 9.54 17.39 -9.57
CA GLY A 110 9.22 18.12 -10.79
C GLY A 110 8.32 17.36 -11.77
N TYR A 111 8.01 18.05 -12.88
CA TYR A 111 7.24 17.47 -13.99
C TYR A 111 8.02 17.62 -15.29
N PRO A 112 8.67 16.56 -15.77
CA PRO A 112 9.54 16.62 -16.96
C PRO A 112 8.78 16.50 -18.30
N GLY A 113 7.45 16.52 -18.26
CA GLY A 113 6.56 16.28 -19.41
C GLY A 113 5.93 14.89 -19.36
N GLU A 114 4.89 14.70 -20.20
CA GLU A 114 3.99 13.55 -20.15
C GLU A 114 4.73 12.22 -20.32
N ASP A 115 5.50 12.04 -21.38
CA ASP A 115 6.18 10.77 -21.68
C ASP A 115 7.17 10.35 -20.58
N PHE A 116 7.94 11.32 -20.07
CA PHE A 116 8.88 11.05 -18.99
C PHE A 116 8.18 10.79 -17.66
N PHE A 117 7.08 11.48 -17.37
CA PHE A 117 6.31 11.25 -16.17
C PHE A 117 5.80 9.81 -16.10
N TRP A 118 5.16 9.32 -17.15
CA TRP A 118 4.67 7.94 -17.19
C TRP A 118 5.79 6.91 -17.07
N SER A 119 6.91 7.15 -17.74
CA SER A 119 8.08 6.26 -17.64
C SER A 119 8.66 6.21 -16.23
N LEU A 120 8.82 7.36 -15.57
CA LEU A 120 9.31 7.45 -14.19
C LEU A 120 8.35 6.82 -13.19
N LEU A 121 7.05 7.06 -13.36
CA LEU A 121 6.01 6.46 -12.52
C LEU A 121 6.00 4.94 -12.64
N SER A 122 6.04 4.40 -13.85
CA SER A 122 6.10 2.96 -14.09
C SER A 122 7.33 2.32 -13.43
N MET A 123 8.50 2.96 -13.56
CA MET A 123 9.73 2.51 -12.89
C MET A 123 9.59 2.57 -11.36
N MET A 124 8.98 3.61 -10.83
CA MET A 124 8.75 3.80 -9.40
C MET A 124 7.84 2.70 -8.82
N LEU A 125 6.72 2.41 -9.48
CA LEU A 125 5.80 1.34 -9.09
C LEU A 125 6.46 -0.04 -9.17
N THR A 126 7.25 -0.28 -10.22
CA THR A 126 8.00 -1.53 -10.38
C THR A 126 9.02 -1.73 -9.25
N ARG A 127 9.78 -0.68 -8.88
CA ARG A 127 10.74 -0.75 -7.76
C ARG A 127 10.07 -0.99 -6.41
N ALA A 128 8.85 -0.49 -6.25
CA ALA A 128 8.04 -0.71 -5.05
C ALA A 128 7.26 -2.04 -5.06
N GLU A 129 7.43 -2.86 -6.12
CA GLU A 129 6.75 -4.15 -6.30
C GLU A 129 5.21 -4.04 -6.31
N ILE A 130 4.69 -2.88 -6.77
CA ILE A 130 3.26 -2.65 -6.87
C ILE A 130 2.74 -3.24 -8.18
N SER A 131 1.84 -4.21 -8.07
CA SER A 131 1.21 -4.86 -9.21
C SER A 131 0.17 -3.95 -9.86
N LEU A 132 0.21 -3.81 -11.19
CA LEU A 132 -0.80 -3.11 -11.98
C LEU A 132 -1.96 -4.03 -12.42
N GLU A 133 -1.80 -5.35 -12.29
CA GLU A 133 -2.80 -6.33 -12.78
C GLU A 133 -4.05 -6.39 -11.89
N GLU A 134 -3.91 -6.19 -10.59
CA GLU A 134 -5.04 -6.21 -9.64
C GLU A 134 -5.93 -4.97 -9.73
N ALA A 135 -5.46 -3.91 -10.39
CA ALA A 135 -6.15 -2.64 -10.54
C ALA A 135 -7.02 -2.55 -11.83
N SER A 136 -7.12 -3.63 -12.60
CA SER A 136 -7.83 -3.68 -13.89
C SER A 136 -9.32 -3.97 -13.76
#